data_63955fc581fb4dbd0dd1e0c21ebf31d4
#
_entry.id   63955fc581fb4dbd0dd1e0c21ebf31d4
#
_cell.length_a   1.000
_cell.length_b   1.000
_cell.length_c   1.000
_cell.angle_alpha   90.00
_cell.angle_beta   90.00
_cell.angle_gamma   90.00
#
_symmetry.space_group_name_H-M   'P 1'
#
loop_
_entity.id
_entity.type
_entity.pdbx_description
1 polymer ?
#
loop_
_entity_poly.entity_id
_entity_poly.type
_entity_poly.pdbx_seq_one_letter_code
_entity_poly.pdbx_strand_id
1 'polypeptide(L)'
;VPTIVMDLPSLEDLETLRKSVVSEFDLKRGKFDDSPRILEAALGLSIQEAEMAFAKAIAATGQLTEEEVDLIHYEKKQIIDRTGILEYYTGTEEWDKVKGLEELKRWLKSRRGSFFAEASSKTGLEHPKGALLLGVPGCGKSMTAKAVSNIWGFPLLRFDIGRVFGSLQGQSEQRIREALAVAEAVSPCILWIDEIEKGLAGMESSGRTDGGTTARVIGTFLTWMQEKTKPVFVLATSNDISKLPPEMLRKGRFDEIFFVDLPTTGVRAQIFFDVIEGYRRVSNGKPYRAKDFAIAKLSSKEPSAGFKGTGGFSGAEVKEAVVDAMHQSYSEGRDMENDDIFSSVEKPQPLSRIERERIGDLREAAIARFRMASDDSEELPKVWKEEEAKNPIPRLRSERIRPFSLAGEDPDE
;
A
#
# COMPACT_ATOMS: atom_id res chain seq x y z
N VAL A 1 -15.80 37.12 -9.31
CA VAL A 1 -15.78 36.52 -10.66
C VAL A 1 -16.40 35.12 -10.50
N PRO A 2 -17.47 34.79 -11.23
CA PRO A 2 -18.01 33.45 -11.17
C PRO A 2 -16.97 32.45 -11.71
N THR A 3 -16.60 31.50 -10.90
CA THR A 3 -15.72 30.37 -11.31
C THR A 3 -16.59 29.38 -12.07
N ILE A 4 -16.37 29.27 -13.38
CA ILE A 4 -16.99 28.20 -14.16
C ILE A 4 -16.18 26.93 -13.89
N VAL A 5 -16.75 25.98 -13.18
CA VAL A 5 -16.20 24.63 -13.04
C VAL A 5 -16.55 23.91 -14.32
N MET A 6 -15.57 23.64 -15.18
CA MET A 6 -15.77 22.77 -16.34
C MET A 6 -15.62 21.32 -15.87
N ASP A 7 -16.61 20.51 -16.16
CA ASP A 7 -16.51 19.06 -15.91
C ASP A 7 -15.40 18.46 -16.78
N LEU A 8 -14.74 17.43 -16.25
CA LEU A 8 -13.72 16.72 -16.99
C LEU A 8 -14.38 15.84 -18.08
N PRO A 9 -13.66 15.57 -19.20
CA PRO A 9 -14.19 14.82 -20.29
C PRO A 9 -14.57 13.39 -19.87
N SER A 10 -15.71 12.94 -20.37
CA SER A 10 -16.15 11.55 -20.30
C SER A 10 -15.32 10.66 -21.25
N LEU A 11 -15.48 9.35 -21.15
CA LEU A 11 -14.86 8.43 -22.11
C LEU A 11 -15.34 8.69 -23.56
N GLU A 12 -16.60 9.11 -23.74
CA GLU A 12 -17.15 9.44 -25.05
C GLU A 12 -16.51 10.73 -25.63
N ASP A 13 -16.27 11.72 -24.77
CA ASP A 13 -15.57 12.95 -25.16
C ASP A 13 -14.12 12.64 -25.55
N LEU A 14 -13.43 11.82 -24.75
CA LEU A 14 -12.07 11.40 -25.02
C LEU A 14 -11.96 10.54 -26.30
N GLU A 15 -12.96 9.71 -26.58
CA GLU A 15 -13.00 8.94 -27.83
C GLU A 15 -13.19 9.86 -29.04
N THR A 16 -14.06 10.86 -28.92
CA THR A 16 -14.26 11.87 -29.96
C THR A 16 -12.97 12.67 -30.19
N LEU A 17 -12.32 13.09 -29.13
CA LEU A 17 -11.03 13.77 -29.17
C LEU A 17 -9.95 12.91 -29.84
N ARG A 18 -9.81 11.64 -29.43
CA ARG A 18 -8.84 10.71 -30.03
C ARG A 18 -9.03 10.59 -31.54
N LYS A 19 -10.28 10.43 -32.00
CA LYS A 19 -10.60 10.38 -33.44
C LYS A 19 -10.21 11.66 -34.17
N SER A 20 -10.44 12.83 -33.55
CA SER A 20 -10.02 14.12 -34.09
C SER A 20 -8.51 14.20 -34.24
N VAL A 21 -7.75 13.87 -33.18
CA VAL A 21 -6.29 13.92 -33.19
C VAL A 21 -5.71 12.92 -34.20
N VAL A 22 -6.22 11.68 -34.28
CA VAL A 22 -5.82 10.67 -35.26
C VAL A 22 -6.03 11.17 -36.70
N SER A 23 -7.14 11.89 -36.94
CA SER A 23 -7.44 12.48 -38.26
C SER A 23 -6.52 13.66 -38.56
N GLU A 24 -6.20 14.51 -37.58
CA GLU A 24 -5.32 15.66 -37.76
C GLU A 24 -3.88 15.26 -38.13
N PHE A 25 -3.38 14.19 -37.48
CA PHE A 25 -2.06 13.62 -37.78
C PHE A 25 -2.03 12.68 -39.00
N ASP A 26 -3.13 12.51 -39.68
CA ASP A 26 -3.27 11.63 -40.87
C ASP A 26 -2.71 10.21 -40.61
N LEU A 27 -3.00 9.62 -39.44
CA LEU A 27 -2.51 8.30 -39.14
C LEU A 27 -3.16 7.23 -39.97
N LYS A 28 -2.33 6.42 -40.66
CA LYS A 28 -2.79 5.32 -41.48
C LYS A 28 -3.34 4.16 -40.65
N ARG A 29 -4.27 3.41 -41.22
CA ARG A 29 -4.83 2.21 -40.57
C ARG A 29 -3.72 1.25 -40.12
N GLY A 30 -3.76 0.82 -38.89
CA GLY A 30 -2.71 0.01 -38.25
C GLY A 30 -1.66 0.81 -37.46
N LYS A 31 -1.75 2.17 -37.47
CA LYS A 31 -0.97 3.07 -36.64
C LYS A 31 -1.77 3.62 -35.46
N PHE A 32 -3.02 3.23 -35.33
CA PHE A 32 -3.87 3.52 -34.18
C PHE A 32 -4.80 2.32 -33.94
N ASP A 33 -5.20 2.13 -32.72
CA ASP A 33 -6.18 1.14 -32.30
C ASP A 33 -7.33 1.78 -31.50
N ASP A 34 -8.42 1.01 -31.32
CA ASP A 34 -9.60 1.42 -30.58
C ASP A 34 -9.57 0.89 -29.14
N SER A 35 -8.38 0.60 -28.61
CA SER A 35 -8.23 0.06 -27.27
C SER A 35 -8.80 1.01 -26.22
N PRO A 36 -9.69 0.53 -25.33
CA PRO A 36 -10.19 1.31 -24.21
C PRO A 36 -9.07 1.80 -23.26
N ARG A 37 -7.93 1.10 -23.23
CA ARG A 37 -6.79 1.45 -22.36
C ARG A 37 -6.19 2.81 -22.68
N ILE A 38 -6.21 3.22 -23.95
CA ILE A 38 -5.72 4.55 -24.38
C ILE A 38 -6.61 5.63 -23.75
N LEU A 39 -7.93 5.44 -23.79
CA LEU A 39 -8.88 6.38 -23.21
C LEU A 39 -8.83 6.39 -21.69
N GLU A 40 -8.73 5.22 -21.09
CA GLU A 40 -8.57 5.07 -19.63
C GLU A 40 -7.30 5.75 -19.12
N ALA A 41 -6.19 5.66 -19.87
CA ALA A 41 -4.96 6.36 -19.54
C ALA A 41 -5.13 7.89 -19.55
N ALA A 42 -5.98 8.43 -20.43
CA ALA A 42 -6.25 9.86 -20.53
C ALA A 42 -7.35 10.36 -19.59
N LEU A 43 -8.11 9.47 -18.92
CA LEU A 43 -9.13 9.86 -17.95
C LEU A 43 -8.54 10.77 -16.86
N GLY A 44 -9.26 11.85 -16.53
CA GLY A 44 -8.83 12.82 -15.53
C GLY A 44 -7.90 13.92 -16.05
N LEU A 45 -7.59 13.92 -17.33
CA LEU A 45 -7.03 15.08 -18.02
C LEU A 45 -8.16 15.98 -18.53
N SER A 46 -7.93 17.28 -18.59
CA SER A 46 -8.80 18.18 -19.36
C SER A 46 -8.72 17.84 -20.85
N ILE A 47 -9.69 18.31 -21.66
CA ILE A 47 -9.68 18.10 -23.11
C ILE A 47 -8.34 18.52 -23.73
N GLN A 48 -7.82 19.70 -23.35
CA GLN A 48 -6.56 20.22 -23.87
C GLN A 48 -5.34 19.39 -23.45
N GLU A 49 -5.32 18.90 -22.22
CA GLU A 49 -4.24 18.04 -21.72
C GLU A 49 -4.26 16.67 -22.35
N ALA A 50 -5.45 16.08 -22.56
CA ALA A 50 -5.61 14.81 -23.25
C ALA A 50 -5.20 14.93 -24.74
N GLU A 51 -5.61 16.02 -25.42
CA GLU A 51 -5.18 16.34 -26.77
C GLU A 51 -3.65 16.42 -26.88
N MET A 52 -3.03 17.15 -25.97
CA MET A 52 -1.58 17.28 -25.92
C MET A 52 -0.88 15.93 -25.63
N ALA A 53 -1.43 15.11 -24.74
CA ALA A 53 -0.88 13.79 -24.44
C ALA A 53 -0.95 12.86 -25.65
N PHE A 54 -2.08 12.79 -26.37
CA PHE A 54 -2.22 12.02 -27.61
C PHE A 54 -1.29 12.54 -28.71
N ALA A 55 -1.25 13.86 -28.93
CA ALA A 55 -0.38 14.47 -29.92
C ALA A 55 1.10 14.20 -29.64
N LYS A 56 1.56 14.28 -28.40
CA LYS A 56 2.93 13.95 -28.01
C LYS A 56 3.25 12.47 -28.19
N ALA A 57 2.33 11.57 -27.86
CA ALA A 57 2.50 10.14 -28.08
C ALA A 57 2.69 9.86 -29.57
N ILE A 58 1.83 10.43 -30.43
CA ILE A 58 1.94 10.29 -31.88
C ILE A 58 3.24 10.91 -32.41
N ALA A 59 3.62 12.11 -31.93
CA ALA A 59 4.84 12.77 -32.36
C ALA A 59 6.12 11.98 -32.00
N ALA A 60 6.10 11.24 -30.89
CA ALA A 60 7.22 10.43 -30.43
C ALA A 60 7.39 9.13 -31.22
N THR A 61 6.30 8.44 -31.56
CA THR A 61 6.33 7.08 -32.10
C THR A 61 5.73 6.96 -33.51
N GLY A 62 4.96 7.97 -33.96
CA GLY A 62 4.20 7.93 -35.21
C GLY A 62 2.99 7.02 -35.15
N GLN A 63 2.50 6.67 -33.99
CA GLN A 63 1.35 5.80 -33.77
C GLN A 63 0.62 6.14 -32.45
N LEU A 64 -0.60 5.61 -32.31
CA LEU A 64 -1.40 5.71 -31.09
C LEU A 64 -2.08 4.36 -30.83
N THR A 65 -1.34 3.46 -30.22
CA THR A 65 -1.75 2.09 -29.88
C THR A 65 -1.61 1.83 -28.38
N GLU A 66 -1.88 0.63 -27.91
CA GLU A 66 -1.65 0.28 -26.50
C GLU A 66 -0.18 0.45 -26.06
N GLU A 67 0.77 0.44 -26.98
CA GLU A 67 2.19 0.62 -26.68
C GLU A 67 2.49 2.05 -26.19
N GLU A 68 1.68 3.04 -26.59
CA GLU A 68 1.84 4.44 -26.21
C GLU A 68 1.15 4.81 -24.90
N VAL A 69 0.43 3.90 -24.26
CA VAL A 69 -0.25 4.14 -22.96
C VAL A 69 0.72 4.66 -21.90
N ASP A 70 1.96 4.17 -21.88
CA ASP A 70 2.98 4.63 -20.94
C ASP A 70 3.38 6.10 -21.18
N LEU A 71 3.36 6.57 -22.43
CA LEU A 71 3.62 7.98 -22.76
C LEU A 71 2.49 8.89 -22.27
N ILE A 72 1.24 8.44 -22.41
CA ILE A 72 0.07 9.17 -21.90
C ILE A 72 0.13 9.24 -20.36
N HIS A 73 0.46 8.13 -19.70
CA HIS A 73 0.66 8.09 -18.26
C HIS A 73 1.79 9.02 -17.81
N TYR A 74 2.87 9.12 -18.58
CA TYR A 74 3.98 10.03 -18.29
C TYR A 74 3.53 11.49 -18.33
N GLU A 75 2.77 11.91 -19.36
CA GLU A 75 2.22 13.27 -19.43
C GLU A 75 1.27 13.56 -18.26
N LYS A 76 0.39 12.61 -17.95
CA LYS A 76 -0.51 12.69 -16.80
C LYS A 76 0.26 12.86 -15.48
N LYS A 77 1.36 12.11 -15.32
CA LYS A 77 2.26 12.26 -14.17
C LYS A 77 2.80 13.68 -14.04
N GLN A 78 3.28 14.27 -15.14
CA GLN A 78 3.83 15.65 -15.11
C GLN A 78 2.80 16.68 -14.64
N ILE A 79 1.53 16.47 -14.98
CA ILE A 79 0.43 17.37 -14.59
C ILE A 79 0.13 17.21 -13.09
N ILE A 80 0.05 15.98 -12.60
CA ILE A 80 -0.23 15.69 -11.20
C ILE A 80 0.91 16.18 -10.29
N ASP A 81 2.14 15.91 -10.67
CA ASP A 81 3.34 16.27 -9.90
C ASP A 81 3.49 17.80 -9.74
N ARG A 82 2.91 18.61 -10.64
CA ARG A 82 2.89 20.08 -10.53
C ARG A 82 2.14 20.59 -9.30
N THR A 83 1.22 19.81 -8.75
CA THR A 83 0.52 20.19 -7.51
C THR A 83 1.45 20.24 -6.31
N GLY A 84 2.57 19.50 -6.35
CA GLY A 84 3.57 19.39 -5.29
C GLY A 84 3.10 18.64 -4.02
N ILE A 85 1.85 18.20 -3.98
CA ILE A 85 1.22 17.50 -2.84
C ILE A 85 0.90 16.04 -3.22
N LEU A 86 0.51 15.81 -4.47
CA LEU A 86 0.28 14.51 -5.04
C LEU A 86 1.48 14.09 -5.88
N GLU A 87 1.85 12.82 -5.76
CA GLU A 87 2.88 12.19 -6.58
C GLU A 87 2.23 11.03 -7.33
N TYR A 88 2.34 11.04 -8.66
CA TYR A 88 1.90 9.91 -9.47
C TYR A 88 2.91 8.77 -9.34
N TYR A 89 2.47 7.64 -8.83
CA TYR A 89 3.31 6.48 -8.63
C TYR A 89 3.07 5.44 -9.73
N THR A 90 4.09 5.20 -10.55
CA THR A 90 4.10 4.11 -11.52
C THR A 90 4.71 2.89 -10.84
N GLY A 91 3.90 2.16 -10.09
CA GLY A 91 4.36 0.97 -9.37
C GLY A 91 4.35 -0.26 -10.25
N THR A 92 5.43 -1.02 -10.19
CA THR A 92 5.55 -2.36 -10.79
C THR A 92 5.47 -3.46 -9.74
N GLU A 93 4.99 -3.13 -8.52
CA GLU A 93 4.94 -4.10 -7.43
C GLU A 93 3.92 -5.18 -7.74
N GLU A 94 4.39 -6.41 -7.82
CA GLU A 94 3.55 -7.57 -8.07
C GLU A 94 2.80 -7.97 -6.79
N TRP A 95 1.54 -8.37 -6.95
CA TRP A 95 0.70 -8.83 -5.85
C TRP A 95 1.30 -10.02 -5.10
N ASP A 96 1.95 -10.89 -5.83
CA ASP A 96 2.57 -12.11 -5.28
C ASP A 96 3.77 -11.81 -4.38
N LYS A 97 4.35 -10.60 -4.47
CA LYS A 97 5.39 -10.14 -3.55
C LYS A 97 4.86 -9.73 -2.18
N VAL A 98 3.57 -9.42 -2.06
CA VAL A 98 2.91 -9.21 -0.78
C VAL A 98 2.59 -10.58 -0.19
N LYS A 99 3.38 -11.03 0.77
CA LYS A 99 3.15 -12.32 1.43
C LYS A 99 2.21 -12.18 2.62
N GLY A 100 1.38 -13.20 2.83
CA GLY A 100 0.32 -13.16 3.84
C GLY A 100 -0.80 -12.18 3.46
N LEU A 101 -1.50 -11.68 4.47
CA LEU A 101 -2.60 -10.72 4.36
C LEU A 101 -3.80 -11.25 3.52
N GLU A 102 -4.10 -12.54 3.61
CA GLU A 102 -5.06 -13.19 2.74
C GLU A 102 -6.50 -12.67 2.91
N GLU A 103 -6.89 -12.26 4.13
CA GLU A 103 -8.19 -11.64 4.38
C GLU A 103 -8.29 -10.27 3.68
N LEU A 104 -7.25 -9.44 3.84
CA LEU A 104 -7.16 -8.15 3.18
C LEU A 104 -7.18 -8.32 1.65
N LYS A 105 -6.40 -9.26 1.12
CA LYS A 105 -6.35 -9.56 -0.31
C LYS A 105 -7.70 -10.00 -0.85
N ARG A 106 -8.40 -10.87 -0.15
CA ARG A 106 -9.73 -11.37 -0.51
C ARG A 106 -10.76 -10.21 -0.52
N TRP A 107 -10.70 -9.38 0.50
CA TRP A 107 -11.57 -8.22 0.61
C TRP A 107 -11.33 -7.22 -0.53
N LEU A 108 -10.07 -6.86 -0.79
CA LEU A 108 -9.71 -5.94 -1.88
C LEU A 108 -10.17 -6.49 -3.24
N LYS A 109 -9.94 -7.79 -3.50
CA LYS A 109 -10.40 -8.43 -4.75
C LYS A 109 -11.93 -8.31 -4.92
N SER A 110 -12.69 -8.44 -3.85
CA SER A 110 -14.16 -8.32 -3.89
C SER A 110 -14.65 -6.90 -4.18
N ARG A 111 -13.84 -5.87 -3.92
CA ARG A 111 -14.22 -4.45 -4.09
C ARG A 111 -13.92 -3.90 -5.48
N ARG A 112 -12.99 -4.51 -6.21
CA ARG A 112 -12.61 -4.03 -7.55
C ARG A 112 -13.81 -3.83 -8.48
N GLY A 113 -14.74 -4.78 -8.51
CA GLY A 113 -15.91 -4.73 -9.42
C GLY A 113 -16.82 -3.53 -9.18
N SER A 114 -16.87 -3.00 -7.96
CA SER A 114 -17.75 -1.89 -7.60
C SER A 114 -17.25 -0.51 -8.07
N PHE A 115 -16.06 -0.43 -8.68
CA PHE A 115 -15.53 0.80 -9.27
C PHE A 115 -15.99 1.06 -10.71
N PHE A 116 -16.54 0.04 -11.37
CA PHE A 116 -17.04 0.21 -12.72
C PHE A 116 -18.48 0.74 -12.72
N ALA A 117 -18.73 1.70 -13.60
CA ALA A 117 -20.05 2.37 -13.71
C ALA A 117 -21.23 1.40 -13.88
N GLU A 118 -20.99 0.26 -14.54
CA GLU A 118 -22.02 -0.78 -14.70
C GLU A 118 -22.46 -1.39 -13.36
N ALA A 119 -21.58 -1.54 -12.38
CA ALA A 119 -21.95 -2.08 -11.07
C ALA A 119 -22.88 -1.11 -10.33
N SER A 120 -22.56 0.17 -10.33
CA SER A 120 -23.37 1.21 -9.69
C SER A 120 -24.73 1.37 -10.38
N SER A 121 -24.78 1.42 -11.71
CA SER A 121 -26.02 1.59 -12.48
C SER A 121 -26.96 0.39 -12.37
N LYS A 122 -26.42 -0.84 -12.30
CA LYS A 122 -27.22 -2.07 -12.23
C LYS A 122 -27.69 -2.42 -10.81
N THR A 123 -26.90 -2.09 -9.80
CA THR A 123 -27.13 -2.59 -8.44
C THR A 123 -27.40 -1.50 -7.41
N GLY A 124 -27.16 -0.23 -7.75
CA GLY A 124 -27.24 0.89 -6.81
C GLY A 124 -26.13 0.89 -5.75
N LEU A 125 -25.09 0.08 -5.92
CA LEU A 125 -23.95 0.05 -5.00
C LEU A 125 -23.11 1.33 -5.12
N GLU A 126 -22.85 1.96 -3.98
CA GLU A 126 -21.91 3.06 -3.90
C GLU A 126 -20.47 2.57 -4.13
N HIS A 127 -19.62 3.47 -4.67
CA HIS A 127 -18.21 3.18 -4.79
C HIS A 127 -17.55 3.01 -3.42
N PRO A 128 -16.72 1.97 -3.22
CA PRO A 128 -15.97 1.82 -1.98
C PRO A 128 -15.15 3.06 -1.66
N LYS A 129 -15.18 3.47 -0.40
CA LYS A 129 -14.50 4.69 0.07
C LYS A 129 -13.02 4.47 0.30
N GLY A 130 -12.68 3.34 0.90
CA GLY A 130 -11.30 3.02 1.18
C GLY A 130 -11.09 2.07 2.34
N ALA A 131 -9.82 1.76 2.61
CA ALA A 131 -9.38 0.97 3.74
C ALA A 131 -8.24 1.65 4.50
N LEU A 132 -8.22 1.45 5.81
CA LEU A 132 -7.11 1.85 6.68
C LEU A 132 -6.34 0.59 7.10
N LEU A 133 -5.05 0.55 6.81
CA LEU A 133 -4.13 -0.50 7.24
C LEU A 133 -3.37 -0.04 8.48
N LEU A 134 -3.76 -0.53 9.62
CA LEU A 134 -3.14 -0.24 10.90
C LEU A 134 -2.27 -1.41 11.33
N GLY A 135 -1.12 -1.19 11.95
CA GLY A 135 -0.36 -2.29 12.53
C GLY A 135 1.15 -2.11 12.56
N VAL A 136 1.86 -3.22 12.77
CA VAL A 136 3.30 -3.23 13.02
C VAL A 136 4.09 -2.69 11.82
N PRO A 137 5.11 -1.83 12.03
CA PRO A 137 5.99 -1.35 10.97
C PRO A 137 6.70 -2.52 10.24
N GLY A 138 6.97 -2.35 8.94
CA GLY A 138 7.71 -3.35 8.16
C GLY A 138 6.94 -4.62 7.78
N CYS A 139 5.61 -4.67 8.01
CA CYS A 139 4.75 -5.82 7.71
C CYS A 139 3.96 -5.70 6.40
N GLY A 140 4.43 -4.93 5.42
CA GLY A 140 3.89 -4.93 4.06
C GLY A 140 2.74 -3.95 3.78
N LYS A 141 2.34 -3.08 4.73
CA LYS A 141 1.23 -2.13 4.53
C LYS A 141 1.38 -1.25 3.28
N SER A 142 2.50 -0.54 3.16
CA SER A 142 2.77 0.35 2.01
C SER A 142 3.00 -0.43 0.70
N MET A 143 3.55 -1.65 0.78
CA MET A 143 3.68 -2.54 -0.37
C MET A 143 2.30 -2.96 -0.90
N THR A 144 1.34 -3.21 -0.01
CA THR A 144 -0.03 -3.56 -0.38
C THR A 144 -0.68 -2.44 -1.21
N ALA A 145 -0.50 -1.17 -0.83
CA ALA A 145 -1.05 -0.04 -1.59
C ALA A 145 -0.55 -0.04 -3.04
N LYS A 146 0.74 -0.28 -3.24
CA LYS A 146 1.35 -0.35 -4.56
C LYS A 146 0.87 -1.56 -5.37
N ALA A 147 0.76 -2.72 -4.72
CA ALA A 147 0.30 -3.95 -5.37
C ALA A 147 -1.18 -3.89 -5.77
N VAL A 148 -2.03 -3.22 -4.98
CA VAL A 148 -3.46 -3.04 -5.31
C VAL A 148 -3.64 -2.23 -6.59
N SER A 149 -2.86 -1.16 -6.77
CA SER A 149 -2.87 -0.35 -7.98
C SER A 149 -2.61 -1.19 -9.23
N ASN A 150 -1.61 -2.06 -9.18
CA ASN A 150 -1.26 -2.92 -10.29
C ASN A 150 -2.38 -3.93 -10.62
N ILE A 151 -2.94 -4.61 -9.60
CA ILE A 151 -4.01 -5.59 -9.81
C ILE A 151 -5.31 -4.97 -10.30
N TRP A 152 -5.64 -3.78 -9.78
CA TRP A 152 -6.86 -3.10 -10.20
C TRP A 152 -6.71 -2.42 -11.56
N GLY A 153 -5.46 -2.12 -11.97
CA GLY A 153 -5.16 -1.37 -13.17
C GLY A 153 -5.49 0.11 -13.04
N PHE A 154 -5.55 0.63 -11.80
CA PHE A 154 -5.84 2.03 -11.53
C PHE A 154 -4.56 2.80 -11.17
N PRO A 155 -4.47 4.08 -11.55
CA PRO A 155 -3.35 4.92 -11.15
C PRO A 155 -3.27 5.04 -9.64
N LEU A 156 -2.04 5.06 -9.12
CA LEU A 156 -1.74 5.27 -7.72
C LEU A 156 -1.24 6.70 -7.50
N LEU A 157 -1.99 7.46 -6.71
CA LEU A 157 -1.62 8.80 -6.31
C LEU A 157 -1.15 8.76 -4.86
N ARG A 158 0.13 9.03 -4.62
CA ARG A 158 0.64 9.20 -3.27
C ARG A 158 0.32 10.58 -2.77
N PHE A 159 -0.38 10.67 -1.66
CA PHE A 159 -0.74 11.91 -1.00
C PHE A 159 0.11 12.10 0.25
N ASP A 160 0.98 13.11 0.20
CA ASP A 160 1.83 13.49 1.33
C ASP A 160 1.13 14.58 2.16
N ILE A 161 0.42 14.15 3.19
CA ILE A 161 -0.25 15.06 4.13
C ILE A 161 0.74 16.03 4.79
N GLY A 162 1.97 15.62 5.04
CA GLY A 162 3.00 16.48 5.64
C GLY A 162 3.28 17.73 4.81
N ARG A 163 3.24 17.63 3.49
CA ARG A 163 3.44 18.77 2.59
C ARG A 163 2.27 19.78 2.59
N VAL A 164 1.11 19.36 3.05
CA VAL A 164 -0.04 20.27 3.21
C VAL A 164 0.21 21.28 4.32
N PHE A 165 0.86 20.85 5.41
CA PHE A 165 1.12 21.66 6.60
C PHE A 165 2.37 22.56 6.49
N GLY A 166 3.27 22.31 5.54
CA GLY A 166 4.51 23.08 5.33
C GLY A 166 4.33 24.47 4.76
N SER A 167 3.11 24.97 4.61
CA SER A 167 2.80 26.26 3.99
C SER A 167 2.25 27.28 4.99
N LEU A 168 2.25 28.58 4.59
CA LEU A 168 1.71 29.67 5.37
C LEU A 168 0.27 29.42 5.82
N GLN A 169 -0.10 29.89 7.02
CA GLN A 169 -1.45 29.77 7.57
C GLN A 169 -2.52 30.22 6.55
N GLY A 170 -3.57 29.43 6.38
CA GLY A 170 -4.68 29.66 5.46
C GLY A 170 -4.55 28.98 4.08
N GLN A 171 -3.34 28.59 3.66
CA GLN A 171 -3.15 27.89 2.38
C GLN A 171 -3.36 26.36 2.50
N SER A 172 -3.24 25.80 3.69
CA SER A 172 -3.33 24.37 3.91
C SER A 172 -4.71 23.79 3.56
N GLU A 173 -5.78 24.49 3.89
CA GLU A 173 -7.15 24.05 3.54
C GLU A 173 -7.41 24.11 2.02
N GLN A 174 -6.89 25.15 1.35
CA GLN A 174 -7.00 25.24 -0.10
C GLN A 174 -6.22 24.14 -0.79
N ARG A 175 -4.99 23.89 -0.36
CA ARG A 175 -4.12 22.84 -0.92
C ARG A 175 -4.71 21.44 -0.80
N ILE A 176 -5.31 21.10 0.36
CA ILE A 176 -5.96 19.80 0.47
C ILE A 176 -7.15 19.69 -0.47
N ARG A 177 -7.97 20.73 -0.60
CA ARG A 177 -9.09 20.75 -1.54
C ARG A 177 -8.63 20.58 -3.00
N GLU A 178 -7.56 21.28 -3.39
CA GLU A 178 -6.95 21.15 -4.72
C GLU A 178 -6.44 19.73 -4.97
N ALA A 179 -5.71 19.13 -4.01
CA ALA A 179 -5.21 17.78 -4.13
C ALA A 179 -6.36 16.75 -4.26
N LEU A 180 -7.41 16.89 -3.46
CA LEU A 180 -8.58 16.00 -3.51
C LEU A 180 -9.36 16.17 -4.83
N ALA A 181 -9.49 17.41 -5.33
CA ALA A 181 -10.10 17.67 -6.63
C ALA A 181 -9.32 17.03 -7.78
N VAL A 182 -7.97 17.07 -7.72
CA VAL A 182 -7.12 16.38 -8.71
C VAL A 182 -7.30 14.86 -8.61
N ALA A 183 -7.40 14.29 -7.39
CA ALA A 183 -7.66 12.86 -7.22
C ALA A 183 -9.01 12.45 -7.81
N GLU A 184 -10.06 13.26 -7.61
CA GLU A 184 -11.37 13.04 -8.22
C GLU A 184 -11.33 13.16 -9.75
N ALA A 185 -10.56 14.12 -10.25
CA ALA A 185 -10.34 14.32 -11.65
C ALA A 185 -9.69 13.12 -12.34
N VAL A 186 -8.72 12.50 -11.67
CA VAL A 186 -7.98 11.33 -12.16
C VAL A 186 -8.75 10.01 -11.96
N SER A 187 -9.94 10.05 -11.32
CA SER A 187 -10.71 8.83 -11.03
C SER A 187 -11.11 8.06 -12.30
N PRO A 188 -11.13 6.71 -12.28
CA PRO A 188 -10.92 5.85 -11.12
C PRO A 188 -9.44 5.77 -10.71
N CYS A 189 -9.13 5.99 -9.43
CA CYS A 189 -7.77 5.97 -8.93
C CYS A 189 -7.68 5.47 -7.48
N ILE A 190 -6.46 5.14 -7.04
CA ILE A 190 -6.15 4.84 -5.65
C ILE A 190 -5.39 6.02 -5.06
N LEU A 191 -5.92 6.61 -4.00
CA LEU A 191 -5.26 7.66 -3.22
C LEU A 191 -4.56 7.01 -2.03
N TRP A 192 -3.24 6.90 -2.10
CA TRP A 192 -2.42 6.29 -1.07
C TRP A 192 -1.88 7.33 -0.10
N ILE A 193 -2.19 7.15 1.18
CA ILE A 193 -1.71 8.00 2.27
C ILE A 193 -0.84 7.15 3.17
N ASP A 194 0.48 7.33 3.07
CA ASP A 194 1.41 6.56 3.88
C ASP A 194 1.65 7.23 5.23
N GLU A 195 1.62 6.43 6.31
CA GLU A 195 1.89 6.88 7.67
C GLU A 195 1.09 8.14 8.04
N ILE A 196 -0.24 8.05 7.84
CA ILE A 196 -1.17 9.18 8.02
C ILE A 196 -1.00 9.87 9.38
N GLU A 197 -0.60 9.14 10.42
CA GLU A 197 -0.33 9.67 11.76
C GLU A 197 0.80 10.70 11.79
N LYS A 198 1.78 10.61 10.88
CA LYS A 198 2.89 11.58 10.82
C LYS A 198 2.40 12.97 10.40
N GLY A 199 1.48 13.01 9.44
CA GLY A 199 0.84 14.26 9.06
C GLY A 199 -0.06 14.85 10.14
N LEU A 200 -0.47 14.03 11.12
CA LEU A 200 -1.36 14.42 12.21
C LEU A 200 -0.62 14.75 13.51
N ALA A 201 0.67 14.43 13.62
CA ALA A 201 1.48 14.59 14.85
C ALA A 201 1.56 16.04 15.36
N GLY A 202 1.25 17.04 14.53
CA GLY A 202 1.13 18.44 14.92
C GLY A 202 -0.07 18.75 15.84
N MET A 203 -1.04 17.86 15.97
CA MET A 203 -2.26 18.12 16.77
C MET A 203 -2.01 18.17 18.26
N GLU A 204 -1.12 17.34 18.81
CA GLU A 204 -0.86 17.26 20.25
C GLU A 204 0.00 18.43 20.76
N SER A 205 0.93 18.92 19.92
CA SER A 205 1.83 20.01 20.28
C SER A 205 1.28 21.41 19.95
N SER A 206 0.31 21.50 19.07
CA SER A 206 -0.16 22.75 18.47
C SER A 206 -1.38 23.39 19.14
N GLY A 207 -1.81 22.86 20.29
CA GLY A 207 -2.92 23.45 21.05
C GLY A 207 -2.76 24.94 21.41
N ARG A 208 -1.61 25.54 21.11
CA ARG A 208 -1.31 26.96 21.31
C ARG A 208 -0.72 27.69 20.11
N THR A 209 -0.17 27.02 19.10
CA THR A 209 0.60 27.68 18.00
C THR A 209 -0.04 27.60 16.63
N ASP A 210 -0.79 26.54 16.29
CA ASP A 210 -1.30 26.32 14.92
C ASP A 210 -2.75 26.80 14.66
N GLY A 211 -3.39 27.44 15.65
CA GLY A 211 -4.73 28.02 15.48
C GLY A 211 -5.81 27.07 14.95
N GLY A 212 -5.66 25.74 15.18
CA GLY A 212 -6.63 24.75 14.73
C GLY A 212 -6.56 24.37 13.22
N THR A 213 -5.50 24.77 12.53
CA THR A 213 -5.33 24.51 11.07
C THR A 213 -5.33 23.01 10.78
N THR A 214 -4.61 22.22 11.58
CA THR A 214 -4.55 20.76 11.45
C THR A 214 -5.95 20.14 11.59
N ALA A 215 -6.73 20.55 12.59
CA ALA A 215 -8.09 20.05 12.79
C ALA A 215 -9.02 20.38 11.60
N ARG A 216 -8.88 21.58 10.99
CA ARG A 216 -9.66 21.98 9.81
C ARG A 216 -9.27 21.18 8.57
N VAL A 217 -7.98 20.96 8.32
CA VAL A 217 -7.49 20.14 7.21
C VAL A 217 -8.03 18.71 7.32
N ILE A 218 -7.94 18.12 8.51
CA ILE A 218 -8.49 16.79 8.77
C ILE A 218 -10.01 16.77 8.60
N GLY A 219 -10.71 17.77 9.14
CA GLY A 219 -12.15 17.92 8.96
C GLY A 219 -12.54 17.96 7.49
N THR A 220 -11.82 18.73 6.67
CA THR A 220 -12.01 18.80 5.23
C THR A 220 -11.81 17.43 4.56
N PHE A 221 -10.74 16.72 4.90
CA PHE A 221 -10.47 15.39 4.38
C PHE A 221 -11.57 14.38 4.77
N LEU A 222 -11.97 14.37 6.05
CA LEU A 222 -12.97 13.44 6.54
C LEU A 222 -14.36 13.73 5.96
N THR A 223 -14.71 15.00 5.76
CA THR A 223 -15.95 15.38 5.09
C THR A 223 -15.94 14.94 3.64
N TRP A 224 -14.85 15.20 2.93
CA TRP A 224 -14.68 14.71 1.57
C TRP A 224 -14.78 13.17 1.47
N MET A 225 -14.12 12.43 2.36
CA MET A 225 -14.22 10.96 2.42
C MET A 225 -15.67 10.48 2.56
N GLN A 226 -16.50 11.22 3.28
CA GLN A 226 -17.91 10.89 3.49
C GLN A 226 -18.76 11.21 2.27
N GLU A 227 -18.53 12.34 1.62
CA GLU A 227 -19.39 12.94 0.60
C GLU A 227 -18.98 12.61 -0.84
N LYS A 228 -17.72 12.17 -1.05
CA LYS A 228 -17.23 11.87 -2.40
C LYS A 228 -18.10 10.85 -3.13
N THR A 229 -18.44 11.17 -4.36
CA THR A 229 -19.21 10.31 -5.27
C THR A 229 -18.33 9.70 -6.37
N LYS A 230 -17.17 10.30 -6.62
CA LYS A 230 -16.24 9.81 -7.64
C LYS A 230 -15.50 8.54 -7.17
N PRO A 231 -15.13 7.64 -8.09
CA PRO A 231 -14.48 6.36 -7.78
C PRO A 231 -13.00 6.55 -7.40
N VAL A 232 -12.76 7.19 -6.25
CA VAL A 232 -11.43 7.33 -5.63
C VAL A 232 -11.35 6.39 -4.44
N PHE A 233 -10.47 5.40 -4.47
CA PHE A 233 -10.25 4.48 -3.35
C PHE A 233 -9.11 4.98 -2.46
N VAL A 234 -9.42 5.31 -1.22
CA VAL A 234 -8.40 5.76 -0.26
C VAL A 234 -7.79 4.55 0.44
N LEU A 235 -6.49 4.38 0.30
CA LEU A 235 -5.73 3.37 1.03
C LEU A 235 -4.72 4.06 1.95
N ALA A 236 -5.09 4.19 3.22
CA ALA A 236 -4.24 4.81 4.22
C ALA A 236 -3.48 3.75 5.03
N THR A 237 -2.25 4.07 5.46
CA THR A 237 -1.48 3.24 6.39
C THR A 237 -1.22 4.00 7.67
N SER A 238 -1.15 3.28 8.80
CA SER A 238 -0.73 3.84 10.08
C SER A 238 0.03 2.81 10.91
N ASN A 239 0.99 3.31 11.69
CA ASN A 239 1.75 2.52 12.66
C ASN A 239 1.32 2.79 14.11
N ASP A 240 0.42 3.76 14.33
CA ASP A 240 0.04 4.20 15.67
C ASP A 240 -1.42 4.68 15.71
N ILE A 241 -2.26 3.88 16.35
CA ILE A 241 -3.69 4.20 16.49
C ILE A 241 -3.93 5.38 17.44
N SER A 242 -3.06 5.56 18.45
CA SER A 242 -3.23 6.58 19.48
C SER A 242 -3.14 7.99 18.92
N LYS A 243 -2.42 8.15 17.81
CA LYS A 243 -2.25 9.42 17.08
C LYS A 243 -3.33 9.70 16.05
N LEU A 244 -4.25 8.78 15.82
CA LEU A 244 -5.34 8.98 14.88
C LEU A 244 -6.56 9.62 15.58
N PRO A 245 -7.16 10.68 14.99
CA PRO A 245 -8.39 11.23 15.51
C PRO A 245 -9.50 10.16 15.60
N PRO A 246 -10.23 10.08 16.70
CA PRO A 246 -11.33 9.12 16.86
C PRO A 246 -12.37 9.18 15.73
N GLU A 247 -12.56 10.36 15.17
CA GLU A 247 -13.45 10.60 14.04
C GLU A 247 -13.06 9.78 12.81
N MET A 248 -11.76 9.57 12.57
CA MET A 248 -11.25 8.80 11.44
C MET A 248 -11.62 7.30 11.54
N LEU A 249 -11.73 6.79 12.75
CA LEU A 249 -12.05 5.39 13.03
C LEU A 249 -13.56 5.09 13.03
N ARG A 250 -14.41 6.12 12.88
CA ARG A 250 -15.86 5.95 12.81
C ARG A 250 -16.30 5.34 11.48
N LYS A 251 -17.31 4.49 11.53
CA LYS A 251 -17.94 3.91 10.34
C LYS A 251 -18.43 5.01 9.38
N GLY A 252 -18.34 4.73 8.07
CA GLY A 252 -18.76 5.67 7.02
C GLY A 252 -17.62 6.52 6.45
N ARG A 253 -16.39 6.42 6.99
CA ARG A 253 -15.16 7.06 6.47
C ARG A 253 -14.35 6.06 5.66
N PHE A 254 -13.78 5.08 6.32
CA PHE A 254 -13.24 3.89 5.69
C PHE A 254 -14.30 2.80 5.70
N ASP A 255 -14.37 1.99 4.64
CA ASP A 255 -15.26 0.84 4.59
C ASP A 255 -14.81 -0.24 5.57
N GLU A 256 -13.48 -0.38 5.72
CA GLU A 256 -12.88 -1.36 6.62
C GLU A 256 -11.55 -0.86 7.19
N ILE A 257 -11.26 -1.29 8.40
CA ILE A 257 -9.96 -1.07 9.06
C ILE A 257 -9.33 -2.43 9.31
N PHE A 258 -8.17 -2.65 8.71
CA PHE A 258 -7.43 -3.89 8.85
C PHE A 258 -6.26 -3.73 9.79
N PHE A 259 -6.10 -4.70 10.68
CA PHE A 259 -4.89 -4.82 11.50
C PHE A 259 -3.90 -5.76 10.84
N VAL A 260 -2.70 -5.25 10.59
CA VAL A 260 -1.56 -5.97 10.01
C VAL A 260 -0.57 -6.29 11.11
N ASP A 261 -0.55 -7.54 11.54
CA ASP A 261 0.38 -8.03 12.57
C ASP A 261 1.71 -8.50 11.97
N LEU A 262 2.59 -8.96 12.83
CA LEU A 262 3.84 -9.62 12.43
C LEU A 262 3.56 -10.87 11.59
N PRO A 263 4.44 -11.19 10.62
CA PRO A 263 4.24 -12.33 9.75
C PRO A 263 4.34 -13.65 10.54
N THR A 264 3.47 -14.60 10.20
CA THR A 264 3.51 -15.97 10.72
C THR A 264 4.79 -16.68 10.28
N THR A 265 5.09 -17.84 10.86
CA THR A 265 6.24 -18.66 10.43
C THR A 265 6.19 -18.97 8.93
N GLY A 266 5.01 -19.33 8.41
CA GLY A 266 4.82 -19.60 6.99
C GLY A 266 5.06 -18.40 6.10
N VAL A 267 4.58 -17.22 6.52
CA VAL A 267 4.79 -15.98 5.78
C VAL A 267 6.26 -15.57 5.80
N ARG A 268 6.95 -15.67 6.95
CA ARG A 268 8.40 -15.41 7.01
C ARG A 268 9.18 -16.33 6.08
N ALA A 269 8.81 -17.62 6.04
CA ALA A 269 9.44 -18.57 5.13
C ALA A 269 9.27 -18.16 3.66
N GLN A 270 8.07 -17.71 3.26
CA GLN A 270 7.81 -17.20 1.90
C GLN A 270 8.63 -15.93 1.61
N ILE A 271 8.79 -15.04 2.60
CA ILE A 271 9.61 -13.84 2.45
C ILE A 271 11.09 -14.21 2.26
N PHE A 272 11.64 -15.12 3.08
CA PHE A 272 13.01 -15.63 2.88
C PHE A 272 13.19 -16.20 1.49
N PHE A 273 12.24 -17.05 1.05
CA PHE A 273 12.25 -17.65 -0.27
C PHE A 273 12.40 -16.61 -1.37
N ASP A 274 11.51 -15.63 -1.42
CA ASP A 274 11.49 -14.63 -2.48
C ASP A 274 12.72 -13.73 -2.45
N VAL A 275 13.16 -13.34 -1.25
CA VAL A 275 14.31 -12.46 -1.10
C VAL A 275 15.60 -13.18 -1.55
N ILE A 276 15.79 -14.44 -1.17
CA ILE A 276 16.97 -15.23 -1.56
C ILE A 276 17.00 -15.44 -3.08
N GLU A 277 15.86 -15.81 -3.69
CA GLU A 277 15.79 -16.02 -5.14
C GLU A 277 15.95 -14.73 -5.95
N GLY A 278 15.73 -13.58 -5.33
CA GLY A 278 16.00 -12.27 -5.93
C GLY A 278 17.47 -11.97 -6.14
N TYR A 279 18.38 -12.67 -5.46
CA TYR A 279 19.83 -12.44 -5.55
C TYR A 279 20.54 -13.44 -6.48
N ARG A 280 21.76 -13.09 -6.88
CA ARG A 280 22.60 -13.90 -7.76
C ARG A 280 23.90 -14.27 -7.06
N ARG A 281 24.41 -15.47 -7.36
CA ARG A 281 25.68 -16.00 -6.84
C ARG A 281 26.85 -15.14 -7.31
N VAL A 282 27.78 -14.86 -6.42
CA VAL A 282 29.00 -14.10 -6.69
C VAL A 282 29.91 -14.88 -7.65
N SER A 283 29.97 -16.21 -7.48
CA SER A 283 30.87 -17.09 -8.23
C SER A 283 30.52 -17.21 -9.72
N ASN A 284 29.24 -17.11 -10.11
CA ASN A 284 28.82 -17.43 -11.48
C ASN A 284 27.61 -16.62 -12.01
N GLY A 285 27.10 -15.63 -11.26
CA GLY A 285 25.98 -14.79 -11.65
C GLY A 285 24.63 -15.49 -11.76
N LYS A 286 24.51 -16.77 -11.42
CA LYS A 286 23.24 -17.51 -11.45
C LYS A 286 22.38 -17.14 -10.23
N PRO A 287 21.03 -17.18 -10.34
CA PRO A 287 20.16 -16.96 -9.21
C PRO A 287 20.43 -17.97 -8.08
N TYR A 288 20.32 -17.52 -6.83
CA TYR A 288 20.25 -18.45 -5.71
C TYR A 288 18.94 -19.24 -5.82
N ARG A 289 18.95 -20.43 -5.26
CA ARG A 289 17.75 -21.27 -5.12
C ARG A 289 17.42 -21.36 -3.64
N ALA A 290 16.25 -20.92 -3.26
CA ALA A 290 15.81 -20.92 -1.87
C ALA A 290 15.88 -22.31 -1.21
N LYS A 291 15.68 -23.39 -1.99
CA LYS A 291 15.81 -24.79 -1.54
C LYS A 291 17.21 -25.18 -1.08
N ASP A 292 18.26 -24.42 -1.45
CA ASP A 292 19.63 -24.67 -1.02
C ASP A 292 19.88 -24.12 0.41
N PHE A 293 18.89 -23.42 0.99
CA PHE A 293 18.93 -22.79 2.29
C PHE A 293 17.95 -23.44 3.28
N ALA A 294 18.30 -23.41 4.56
CA ALA A 294 17.51 -23.99 5.64
C ALA A 294 16.33 -23.06 6.05
N ILE A 295 15.41 -22.79 5.11
CA ILE A 295 14.34 -21.81 5.27
C ILE A 295 13.42 -22.14 6.45
N ALA A 296 13.09 -23.41 6.66
CA ALA A 296 12.27 -23.84 7.80
C ALA A 296 12.93 -23.45 9.14
N LYS A 297 14.25 -23.65 9.26
CA LYS A 297 15.01 -23.25 10.45
C LYS A 297 15.09 -21.72 10.56
N LEU A 298 15.36 -21.01 9.46
CA LEU A 298 15.42 -19.55 9.41
C LEU A 298 14.10 -18.90 9.82
N SER A 299 12.98 -19.44 9.36
CA SER A 299 11.64 -18.89 9.64
C SER A 299 11.09 -19.31 11.01
N SER A 300 11.75 -20.23 11.71
CA SER A 300 11.30 -20.75 13.00
C SER A 300 11.06 -19.64 14.02
N LYS A 301 10.02 -19.80 14.84
CA LYS A 301 9.73 -18.96 15.97
C LYS A 301 10.59 -19.31 17.18
N GLU A 302 10.91 -20.58 17.33
CA GLU A 302 11.62 -21.10 18.50
C GLU A 302 13.12 -21.26 18.26
N PRO A 303 13.94 -21.01 19.28
CA PRO A 303 15.35 -21.31 19.21
C PRO A 303 15.56 -22.82 18.99
N SER A 304 16.38 -23.16 18.01
CA SER A 304 16.90 -24.51 17.86
C SER A 304 18.40 -24.50 18.17
N ALA A 305 19.01 -25.65 18.42
CA ALA A 305 20.43 -25.77 18.84
C ALA A 305 21.32 -24.74 18.15
N GLY A 306 21.71 -23.69 18.87
CA GLY A 306 22.60 -22.62 18.40
C GLY A 306 21.98 -21.54 17.51
N PHE A 307 20.65 -21.47 17.35
CA PHE A 307 19.99 -20.43 16.56
C PHE A 307 18.74 -19.89 17.28
N LYS A 308 18.60 -18.54 17.37
CA LYS A 308 17.51 -17.88 18.10
C LYS A 308 16.18 -17.87 17.35
N GLY A 309 16.17 -18.22 16.06
CA GLY A 309 15.00 -18.13 15.20
C GLY A 309 14.61 -16.68 14.86
N THR A 310 13.66 -16.52 13.93
CA THR A 310 13.13 -15.20 13.52
C THR A 310 11.76 -14.90 14.13
N GLY A 311 11.42 -15.55 15.25
CA GLY A 311 10.18 -15.24 15.97
C GLY A 311 10.09 -13.78 16.36
N GLY A 312 9.05 -13.11 15.87
CA GLY A 312 8.85 -11.68 16.11
C GLY A 312 9.52 -10.74 15.11
N PHE A 313 10.17 -11.25 14.07
CA PHE A 313 10.68 -10.41 12.96
C PHE A 313 9.53 -9.93 12.08
N SER A 314 9.59 -8.66 11.68
CA SER A 314 8.79 -8.11 10.59
C SER A 314 9.30 -8.58 9.23
N GLY A 315 8.52 -8.38 8.17
CA GLY A 315 8.97 -8.71 6.82
C GLY A 315 10.19 -7.89 6.37
N ALA A 316 10.29 -6.66 6.82
CA ALA A 316 11.45 -5.81 6.55
C ALA A 316 12.72 -6.34 7.20
N GLU A 317 12.66 -6.78 8.45
CA GLU A 317 13.80 -7.36 9.17
C GLU A 317 14.27 -8.68 8.56
N VAL A 318 13.33 -9.51 8.09
CA VAL A 318 13.67 -10.74 7.35
C VAL A 318 14.44 -10.41 6.07
N LYS A 319 13.97 -9.42 5.32
CA LYS A 319 14.66 -8.95 4.11
C LYS A 319 16.05 -8.41 4.42
N GLU A 320 16.15 -7.58 5.44
CA GLU A 320 17.41 -6.95 5.85
C GLU A 320 18.45 -7.99 6.27
N ALA A 321 18.06 -9.05 6.98
CA ALA A 321 18.97 -10.13 7.36
C ALA A 321 19.59 -10.83 6.14
N VAL A 322 18.84 -11.07 5.08
CA VAL A 322 19.35 -11.64 3.83
C VAL A 322 20.26 -10.64 3.09
N VAL A 323 19.88 -9.37 3.08
CA VAL A 323 20.70 -8.29 2.46
C VAL A 323 22.04 -8.17 3.16
N ASP A 324 22.09 -8.17 4.50
CA ASP A 324 23.33 -8.12 5.29
C ASP A 324 24.21 -9.33 5.02
N ALA A 325 23.65 -10.53 5.00
CA ALA A 325 24.34 -11.76 4.64
C ALA A 325 24.95 -11.69 3.22
N MET A 326 24.22 -11.14 2.25
CA MET A 326 24.72 -10.91 0.89
C MET A 326 25.87 -9.92 0.85
N HIS A 327 25.80 -8.82 1.59
CA HIS A 327 26.89 -7.85 1.66
C HIS A 327 28.16 -8.46 2.26
N GLN A 328 28.02 -9.24 3.32
CA GLN A 328 29.15 -9.91 3.97
C GLN A 328 29.82 -10.90 3.02
N SER A 329 29.07 -11.84 2.44
CA SER A 329 29.58 -12.85 1.51
C SER A 329 30.21 -12.22 0.26
N TYR A 330 29.58 -11.15 -0.29
CA TYR A 330 30.12 -10.41 -1.42
C TYR A 330 31.48 -9.75 -1.09
N SER A 331 31.60 -9.14 0.10
CA SER A 331 32.86 -8.51 0.54
C SER A 331 33.99 -9.53 0.68
N GLU A 332 33.68 -10.78 0.97
CA GLU A 332 34.60 -11.91 1.06
C GLU A 332 34.88 -12.60 -0.29
N GLY A 333 34.22 -12.16 -1.36
CA GLY A 333 34.36 -12.70 -2.72
C GLY A 333 33.79 -14.12 -2.89
N ARG A 334 32.85 -14.55 -2.04
CA ARG A 334 32.25 -15.89 -2.05
C ARG A 334 30.73 -15.86 -2.15
N ASP A 335 30.14 -16.99 -2.43
CA ASP A 335 28.69 -17.17 -2.40
C ASP A 335 28.15 -17.13 -0.96
N MET A 336 26.92 -16.62 -0.79
CA MET A 336 26.22 -16.61 0.48
C MET A 336 25.84 -18.05 0.91
N GLU A 337 26.02 -18.34 2.18
CA GLU A 337 25.71 -19.61 2.82
C GLU A 337 24.68 -19.45 3.96
N ASN A 338 24.20 -20.55 4.51
CA ASN A 338 23.25 -20.52 5.63
C ASN A 338 23.78 -19.79 6.86
N ASP A 339 25.06 -20.00 7.16
CA ASP A 339 25.70 -19.41 8.35
C ASP A 339 25.81 -17.88 8.27
N ASP A 340 25.88 -17.32 7.06
CA ASP A 340 25.83 -15.86 6.86
C ASP A 340 24.47 -15.32 7.29
N ILE A 341 23.38 -15.95 6.84
CA ILE A 341 22.02 -15.53 7.21
C ILE A 341 21.76 -15.77 8.70
N PHE A 342 22.21 -16.92 9.25
CA PHE A 342 22.09 -17.18 10.69
C PHE A 342 22.80 -16.12 11.52
N SER A 343 24.02 -15.75 11.14
CA SER A 343 24.79 -14.69 11.82
C SER A 343 24.09 -13.33 11.74
N SER A 344 23.52 -13.00 10.58
CA SER A 344 22.81 -11.73 10.38
C SER A 344 21.49 -11.66 11.17
N VAL A 345 20.81 -12.79 11.37
CA VAL A 345 19.58 -12.89 12.20
C VAL A 345 19.92 -12.75 13.69
N GLU A 346 21.07 -13.26 14.14
CA GLU A 346 21.43 -13.26 15.56
C GLU A 346 21.86 -11.90 16.11
N LYS A 347 22.41 -11.04 15.24
CA LYS A 347 22.96 -9.73 15.63
C LYS A 347 21.91 -8.76 16.17
N PRO A 348 20.79 -8.47 15.44
CA PRO A 348 19.82 -7.50 15.87
C PRO A 348 18.84 -8.06 16.89
N GLN A 349 18.29 -7.18 17.73
CA GLN A 349 17.09 -7.48 18.49
C GLN A 349 15.86 -7.11 17.64
N PRO A 350 14.90 -8.01 17.43
CA PRO A 350 13.73 -7.70 16.63
C PRO A 350 12.90 -6.57 17.25
N LEU A 351 12.31 -5.75 16.39
CA LEU A 351 11.45 -4.62 16.76
C LEU A 351 10.35 -5.05 17.73
N SER A 352 9.81 -6.24 17.58
CA SER A 352 8.80 -6.80 18.46
C SER A 352 9.25 -7.00 19.92
N ARG A 353 10.56 -7.07 20.18
CA ARG A 353 11.12 -7.10 21.53
C ARG A 353 11.40 -5.70 22.05
N ILE A 354 11.89 -4.81 21.18
CA ILE A 354 12.21 -3.43 21.53
C ILE A 354 10.92 -2.65 21.83
N GLU A 355 9.88 -2.82 21.00
CA GLU A 355 8.58 -2.14 21.13
C GLU A 355 7.49 -3.07 21.69
N ARG A 356 7.83 -3.97 22.58
CA ARG A 356 6.91 -5.03 23.05
C ARG A 356 5.60 -4.48 23.62
N GLU A 357 5.68 -3.47 24.45
CA GLU A 357 4.51 -2.85 25.08
C GLU A 357 3.61 -2.21 24.03
N ARG A 358 4.18 -1.38 23.16
CA ARG A 358 3.45 -0.70 22.08
C ARG A 358 2.75 -1.67 21.12
N ILE A 359 3.43 -2.75 20.74
CA ILE A 359 2.83 -3.78 19.87
C ILE A 359 1.73 -4.54 20.64
N GLY A 360 1.91 -4.77 21.93
CA GLY A 360 0.89 -5.35 22.82
C GLY A 360 -0.38 -4.51 22.83
N ASP A 361 -0.26 -3.23 23.11
CA ASP A 361 -1.38 -2.27 23.15
C ASP A 361 -2.09 -2.17 21.79
N LEU A 362 -1.32 -2.15 20.70
CA LEU A 362 -1.88 -2.15 19.34
C LEU A 362 -2.71 -3.41 19.06
N ARG A 363 -2.22 -4.58 19.47
CA ARG A 363 -2.94 -5.85 19.31
C ARG A 363 -4.22 -5.90 20.11
N GLU A 364 -4.16 -5.47 21.37
CA GLU A 364 -5.33 -5.43 22.24
C GLU A 364 -6.40 -4.50 21.69
N ALA A 365 -6.03 -3.30 21.26
CA ALA A 365 -6.94 -2.37 20.62
C ALA A 365 -7.52 -2.91 19.31
N ALA A 366 -6.73 -3.67 18.54
CA ALA A 366 -7.10 -4.20 17.24
C ALA A 366 -8.08 -5.37 17.33
N ILE A 367 -7.81 -6.34 18.20
CA ILE A 367 -8.64 -7.57 18.34
C ILE A 367 -10.10 -7.24 18.66
N ALA A 368 -10.31 -6.18 19.45
CA ALA A 368 -11.66 -5.78 19.85
C ALA A 368 -12.42 -4.97 18.80
N ARG A 369 -11.75 -4.36 17.81
CA ARG A 369 -12.36 -3.30 16.99
C ARG A 369 -12.16 -3.46 15.50
N PHE A 370 -11.10 -4.14 15.04
CA PHE A 370 -10.68 -4.16 13.65
C PHE A 370 -10.63 -5.57 13.08
N ARG A 371 -10.65 -5.65 11.75
CA ARG A 371 -10.52 -6.92 11.05
C ARG A 371 -9.04 -7.29 10.92
N MET A 372 -8.70 -8.55 11.20
CA MET A 372 -7.35 -9.05 10.96
C MET A 372 -7.08 -9.11 9.46
N ALA A 373 -5.91 -8.64 9.03
CA ALA A 373 -5.51 -8.67 7.61
C ALA A 373 -5.10 -10.07 7.15
N SER A 374 -4.58 -10.89 8.08
CA SER A 374 -4.18 -12.28 7.85
C SER A 374 -5.20 -13.25 8.43
N ASP A 375 -5.31 -14.40 7.81
CA ASP A 375 -6.03 -15.54 8.35
C ASP A 375 -5.04 -16.38 9.18
N ASP A 376 -5.40 -16.74 10.41
CA ASP A 376 -4.58 -17.59 11.29
C ASP A 376 -4.38 -19.02 10.72
N SER A 377 -5.14 -19.36 9.68
CA SER A 377 -5.08 -20.64 8.96
C SER A 377 -3.98 -20.72 7.90
N GLU A 378 -3.12 -19.70 7.74
CA GLU A 378 -2.02 -19.75 6.76
C GLU A 378 -1.08 -20.90 7.05
N GLU A 379 -1.32 -21.97 6.32
CA GLU A 379 -0.49 -23.17 6.37
C GLU A 379 0.84 -22.95 5.64
N LEU A 380 1.91 -23.50 6.20
CA LEU A 380 3.20 -23.63 5.51
C LEU A 380 3.02 -24.31 4.15
N PRO A 381 3.68 -23.85 3.08
CA PRO A 381 3.72 -24.55 1.81
C PRO A 381 4.09 -26.04 1.99
N LYS A 382 3.49 -26.93 1.21
CA LYS A 382 3.65 -28.39 1.36
C LYS A 382 5.12 -28.85 1.43
N VAL A 383 5.99 -28.19 0.67
CA VAL A 383 7.44 -28.50 0.64
C VAL A 383 8.09 -28.31 2.02
N TRP A 384 7.57 -27.43 2.86
CA TRP A 384 8.11 -27.13 4.19
C TRP A 384 7.39 -27.91 5.31
N LYS A 385 6.20 -28.43 5.04
CA LYS A 385 5.50 -29.34 5.98
C LYS A 385 6.28 -30.62 6.23
N GLU A 386 7.01 -31.11 5.23
CA GLU A 386 7.84 -32.32 5.35
C GLU A 386 9.08 -32.06 6.23
N GLU A 387 9.63 -30.88 6.23
CA GLU A 387 10.73 -30.50 7.15
C GLU A 387 10.22 -30.22 8.56
N GLU A 388 9.04 -29.63 8.71
CA GLU A 388 8.37 -29.44 10.00
C GLU A 388 8.00 -30.78 10.67
N ALA A 389 7.62 -31.78 9.87
CA ALA A 389 7.37 -33.14 10.35
C ALA A 389 8.64 -33.83 10.89
N LYS A 390 9.82 -33.43 10.38
CA LYS A 390 11.12 -33.91 10.88
C LYS A 390 11.58 -33.19 12.15
N ASN A 391 11.03 -31.97 12.40
CA ASN A 391 11.33 -31.13 13.56
C ASN A 391 10.03 -30.44 14.01
N PRO A 392 9.10 -31.13 14.70
CA PRO A 392 7.79 -30.63 15.05
C PRO A 392 7.92 -29.41 15.96
N ILE A 393 7.54 -28.23 15.43
CA ILE A 393 7.41 -26.99 16.20
C ILE A 393 6.07 -27.08 16.95
N PRO A 394 6.02 -26.91 18.28
CA PRO A 394 4.77 -26.92 19.00
C PRO A 394 3.82 -25.84 18.44
N ARG A 395 2.63 -26.22 18.02
CA ARG A 395 1.58 -25.25 17.62
C ARG A 395 1.25 -24.41 18.84
N LEU A 396 1.50 -23.11 18.76
CA LEU A 396 0.98 -22.20 19.75
C LEU A 396 -0.55 -22.25 19.69
N ARG A 397 -1.15 -22.80 20.70
CA ARG A 397 -2.53 -22.48 21.02
C ARG A 397 -2.58 -20.95 21.18
N SER A 398 -3.51 -20.31 20.46
CA SER A 398 -3.88 -18.93 20.76
C SER A 398 -4.16 -18.88 22.27
N GLU A 399 -3.22 -18.40 23.05
CA GLU A 399 -3.52 -18.03 24.42
C GLU A 399 -4.58 -16.95 24.32
N ARG A 400 -5.80 -17.29 24.66
CA ARG A 400 -6.85 -16.31 24.89
C ARG A 400 -6.29 -15.40 25.96
N ILE A 401 -5.89 -14.19 25.55
CA ILE A 401 -5.55 -13.12 26.49
C ILE A 401 -6.81 -12.96 27.34
N ARG A 402 -6.74 -13.36 28.60
CA ARG A 402 -7.81 -13.14 29.54
C ARG A 402 -8.01 -11.62 29.64
N PRO A 403 -9.24 -11.10 29.54
CA PRO A 403 -9.46 -9.68 29.76
C PRO A 403 -8.92 -9.34 31.15
N PHE A 404 -8.13 -8.28 31.21
CA PHE A 404 -7.64 -7.68 32.44
C PHE A 404 -8.87 -7.28 33.27
N SER A 405 -9.15 -7.99 34.35
CA SER A 405 -10.14 -7.56 35.33
C SER A 405 -9.52 -6.39 36.08
N LEU A 406 -10.16 -5.25 36.00
CA LEU A 406 -9.93 -4.16 36.96
C LEU A 406 -10.24 -4.73 38.35
N ALA A 407 -9.23 -5.23 39.03
CA ALA A 407 -9.28 -5.55 40.44
C ALA A 407 -9.15 -4.22 41.23
N GLY A 408 -10.22 -3.81 41.87
CA GLY A 408 -10.22 -2.66 42.73
C GLY A 408 -11.60 -2.10 43.03
N GLU A 409 -12.55 -2.95 43.40
CA GLU A 409 -13.64 -2.55 44.30
C GLU A 409 -13.71 -3.60 45.39
N ASP A 410 -13.15 -3.24 46.52
CA ASP A 410 -13.36 -3.93 47.77
C ASP A 410 -14.80 -3.62 48.24
N PRO A 411 -15.65 -4.61 48.48
CA PRO A 411 -17.00 -4.34 49.01
C PRO A 411 -17.00 -4.48 50.52
N ASP A 412 -16.27 -3.64 51.21
CA ASP A 412 -16.43 -3.42 52.67
C ASP A 412 -15.57 -2.22 53.11
N GLU A 413 -16.13 -0.99 52.89
CA GLU A 413 -16.07 0.15 53.79
C GLU A 413 -17.11 1.20 53.38
#